data_3387d19c7602fafa93b6b1aba619486e
#
_entry.id   3387d19c7602fafa93b6b1aba619486e
#
_cell.length_a   1.000
_cell.length_b   1.000
_cell.length_c   1.000
_cell.angle_alpha   90.00
_cell.angle_beta   90.00
_cell.angle_gamma   90.00
#
_symmetry.space_group_name_H-M   'P 1'
#
loop_
_entity.id
_entity.type
_entity.pdbx_description
1 polymer ?
#
loop_
_entity_poly.entity_id
_entity_poly.type
_entity_poly.pdbx_seq_one_letter_code
_entity_poly.pdbx_strand_id
1 'polypeptide(L)'
;MNSEDGVNGMEFRRLNILDLKSLLELYRQLDKDDEQGLFEQSERVWREIEDDPNIQYFGAIENGKVVSTCYAVYIPNLTRGNRGICFIENVVTDKQYRNCGLASKVIDMAVSFAKDRHCYKVILQSGAARTDAHRFYEHVGFDGESKKAFDMRLE
;
A
#
# COMPACT_ATOMS: atom_id res chain seq x y z
N MET A 1 -0.12 -31.16 9.05
CA MET A 1 -0.02 -31.21 7.59
C MET A 1 -0.06 -29.79 7.07
N ASN A 2 1.06 -29.35 6.55
CA ASN A 2 1.33 -27.96 6.18
C ASN A 2 0.57 -27.58 4.92
N SER A 3 -0.28 -26.58 5.03
CA SER A 3 -0.88 -25.90 3.89
C SER A 3 0.10 -24.81 3.38
N GLU A 4 1.22 -25.25 2.81
CA GLU A 4 2.17 -24.44 2.05
C GLU A 4 1.95 -24.56 0.53
N ASP A 5 0.72 -24.79 0.11
CA ASP A 5 0.38 -24.91 -1.30
C ASP A 5 -0.40 -23.69 -1.76
N GLY A 6 0.30 -22.78 -2.41
CA GLY A 6 -0.38 -21.78 -3.21
C GLY A 6 0.30 -20.44 -3.33
N VAL A 7 1.56 -20.40 -3.81
CA VAL A 7 2.04 -19.32 -4.69
C VAL A 7 3.48 -19.66 -5.10
N ASN A 8 3.62 -20.71 -5.83
CA ASN A 8 4.90 -21.06 -6.46
C ASN A 8 5.22 -19.98 -7.50
N GLY A 9 6.21 -19.10 -7.19
CA GLY A 9 6.64 -18.02 -8.06
C GLY A 9 6.24 -16.60 -7.63
N MET A 10 5.49 -16.43 -6.53
CA MET A 10 5.15 -15.12 -5.99
C MET A 10 6.27 -14.58 -5.09
N GLU A 11 6.76 -13.40 -5.42
CA GLU A 11 7.76 -12.68 -4.64
C GLU A 11 7.09 -11.54 -3.86
N PHE A 12 7.43 -11.37 -2.58
CA PHE A 12 6.99 -10.25 -1.75
C PHE A 12 8.21 -9.44 -1.34
N ARG A 13 8.26 -8.18 -1.76
CA ARG A 13 9.40 -7.30 -1.48
C ARG A 13 9.06 -5.83 -1.60
N ARG A 14 10.02 -4.99 -1.24
CA ARG A 14 10.00 -3.57 -1.59
C ARG A 14 10.11 -3.44 -3.10
N LEU A 15 9.36 -2.49 -3.65
CA LEU A 15 9.44 -2.15 -5.06
C LEU A 15 10.62 -1.21 -5.33
N ASN A 16 11.11 -1.24 -6.55
CA ASN A 16 12.19 -0.38 -7.04
C ASN A 16 11.84 0.17 -8.43
N ILE A 17 12.71 0.97 -9.01
CA ILE A 17 12.46 1.63 -10.31
C ILE A 17 12.12 0.64 -11.44
N LEU A 18 12.64 -0.59 -11.41
CA LEU A 18 12.34 -1.59 -12.44
C LEU A 18 10.88 -2.07 -12.39
N ASP A 19 10.21 -1.89 -11.25
CA ASP A 19 8.81 -2.25 -11.07
C ASP A 19 7.85 -1.14 -11.52
N LEU A 20 8.34 0.09 -11.73
CA LEU A 20 7.51 1.28 -11.94
C LEU A 20 6.51 1.12 -13.07
N LYS A 21 6.93 0.59 -14.21
CA LYS A 21 6.03 0.40 -15.37
C LYS A 21 4.86 -0.52 -15.02
N SER A 22 5.16 -1.65 -14.38
CA SER A 22 4.13 -2.61 -13.97
C SER A 22 3.23 -2.07 -12.86
N LEU A 23 3.80 -1.28 -11.94
CA LEU A 23 3.03 -0.60 -10.89
C LEU A 23 2.03 0.39 -11.49
N LEU A 24 2.44 1.20 -12.46
CA LEU A 24 1.54 2.15 -13.14
C LEU A 24 0.42 1.44 -13.91
N GLU A 25 0.71 0.28 -14.52
CA GLU A 25 -0.33 -0.55 -15.14
C GLU A 25 -1.35 -1.06 -14.10
N LEU A 26 -0.90 -1.48 -12.92
CA LEU A 26 -1.79 -1.90 -11.84
C LEU A 26 -2.66 -0.75 -11.33
N TYR A 27 -2.12 0.47 -11.22
CA TYR A 27 -2.84 1.65 -10.75
C TYR A 27 -4.03 2.05 -11.62
N ARG A 28 -4.06 1.65 -12.90
CA ARG A 28 -5.26 1.83 -13.75
C ARG A 28 -6.48 1.08 -13.21
N GLN A 29 -6.27 0.09 -12.32
CA GLN A 29 -7.35 -0.64 -11.66
C GLN A 29 -7.76 0.00 -10.32
N LEU A 30 -6.97 0.90 -9.78
CA LEU A 30 -7.25 1.60 -8.52
C LEU A 30 -8.33 2.67 -8.71
N ASP A 31 -8.15 3.52 -9.70
CA ASP A 31 -9.12 4.53 -10.11
C ASP A 31 -9.14 4.60 -11.64
N LYS A 32 -10.33 4.39 -12.23
CA LYS A 32 -10.52 4.42 -13.68
C LYS A 32 -10.49 5.81 -14.27
N ASP A 33 -10.79 6.81 -13.45
CA ASP A 33 -10.86 8.21 -13.84
C ASP A 33 -9.55 8.96 -13.55
N ASP A 34 -8.55 8.25 -13.00
CA ASP A 34 -7.23 8.81 -12.73
C ASP A 34 -6.46 9.07 -14.04
N GLU A 35 -6.11 10.32 -14.26
CA GLU A 35 -5.24 10.73 -15.35
C GLU A 35 -3.78 10.41 -14.99
N GLN A 36 -3.27 9.30 -15.52
CA GLN A 36 -1.85 8.99 -15.34
C GLN A 36 -0.98 10.03 -16.05
N GLY A 37 0.02 10.52 -15.35
CA GLY A 37 1.06 11.37 -15.92
C GLY A 37 1.90 10.64 -16.98
N LEU A 38 2.69 11.38 -17.74
CA LEU A 38 3.67 10.79 -18.65
C LEU A 38 4.68 9.94 -17.87
N PHE A 39 5.15 8.85 -18.46
CA PHE A 39 6.06 7.91 -17.80
C PHE A 39 7.32 8.61 -17.25
N GLU A 40 7.93 9.52 -18.02
CA GLU A 40 9.09 10.31 -17.60
C GLU A 40 8.83 11.21 -16.37
N GLN A 41 7.58 11.68 -16.22
CA GLN A 41 7.16 12.42 -15.02
C GLN A 41 7.07 11.47 -13.82
N SER A 42 6.51 10.29 -14.03
CA SER A 42 6.43 9.26 -13.01
C SER A 42 7.81 8.76 -12.56
N GLU A 43 8.77 8.65 -13.47
CA GLU A 43 10.17 8.32 -13.13
C GLU A 43 10.79 9.40 -12.22
N ARG A 44 10.53 10.68 -12.49
CA ARG A 44 11.03 11.77 -11.62
C ARG A 44 10.45 11.70 -10.23
N VAL A 45 9.13 11.50 -10.13
CA VAL A 45 8.45 11.32 -8.83
C VAL A 45 8.98 10.07 -8.12
N TRP A 46 9.23 8.97 -8.85
CA TRP A 46 9.78 7.76 -8.26
C TRP A 46 11.16 7.98 -7.63
N ARG A 47 12.03 8.77 -8.27
CA ARG A 47 13.34 9.12 -7.71
C ARG A 47 13.22 9.89 -6.39
N GLU A 48 12.28 10.83 -6.31
CA GLU A 48 11.99 11.54 -5.06
C GLU A 48 11.53 10.57 -3.96
N ILE A 49 10.73 9.55 -4.32
CA ILE A 49 10.28 8.50 -3.41
C ILE A 49 11.45 7.63 -2.95
N GLU A 50 12.33 7.20 -3.86
CA GLU A 50 13.48 6.36 -3.52
C GLU A 50 14.49 7.07 -2.60
N ASP A 51 14.64 8.39 -2.76
CA ASP A 51 15.55 9.22 -1.95
C ASP A 51 14.97 9.50 -0.55
N ASP A 52 13.67 9.30 -0.32
CA ASP A 52 13.03 9.53 0.98
C ASP A 52 12.91 8.21 1.78
N PRO A 53 13.72 8.04 2.85
CA PRO A 53 13.66 6.82 3.66
C PRO A 53 12.34 6.65 4.43
N ASN A 54 11.49 7.67 4.47
CA ASN A 54 10.19 7.63 5.13
C ASN A 54 9.09 7.06 4.24
N ILE A 55 9.35 6.86 2.95
CA ILE A 55 8.37 6.33 1.99
C ILE A 55 8.85 4.95 1.52
N GLN A 56 7.98 3.95 1.62
CA GLN A 56 8.30 2.60 1.14
C GLN A 56 7.11 2.01 0.37
N TYR A 57 7.38 1.54 -0.83
CA TYR A 57 6.44 0.77 -1.64
C TYR A 57 6.67 -0.72 -1.46
N PHE A 58 5.60 -1.47 -1.25
CA PHE A 58 5.61 -2.92 -1.09
C PHE A 58 4.77 -3.57 -2.18
N GLY A 59 5.20 -4.72 -2.66
CA GLY A 59 4.48 -5.43 -3.70
C GLY A 59 4.56 -6.93 -3.61
N ALA A 60 3.54 -7.57 -4.17
CA ALA A 60 3.55 -8.95 -4.59
C ALA A 60 3.83 -8.99 -6.08
N ILE A 61 4.86 -9.72 -6.49
CA ILE A 61 5.34 -9.78 -7.87
C ILE A 61 5.23 -11.22 -8.36
N GLU A 62 4.59 -11.41 -9.50
CA GLU A 62 4.54 -12.68 -10.20
C GLU A 62 5.05 -12.51 -11.63
N ASN A 63 6.04 -13.32 -12.01
CA ASN A 63 6.67 -13.27 -13.34
C ASN A 63 7.11 -11.85 -13.75
N GLY A 64 7.67 -11.09 -12.81
CA GLY A 64 8.13 -9.72 -13.03
C GLY A 64 7.02 -8.67 -13.10
N LYS A 65 5.76 -9.06 -12.83
CA LYS A 65 4.60 -8.17 -12.83
C LYS A 65 4.13 -7.91 -11.40
N VAL A 66 3.94 -6.64 -11.04
CA VAL A 66 3.33 -6.26 -9.76
C VAL A 66 1.83 -6.56 -9.83
N VAL A 67 1.37 -7.44 -8.95
CA VAL A 67 -0.03 -7.90 -8.92
C VAL A 67 -0.79 -7.47 -7.65
N SER A 68 -0.06 -7.00 -6.64
CA SER A 68 -0.65 -6.35 -5.47
C SER A 68 0.35 -5.37 -4.88
N THR A 69 -0.12 -4.26 -4.35
CA THR A 69 0.75 -3.22 -3.79
C THR A 69 0.06 -2.40 -2.71
N CYS A 70 0.84 -1.80 -1.88
CA CYS A 70 0.54 -0.61 -1.08
C CYS A 70 1.83 0.18 -0.87
N TYR A 71 1.72 1.45 -0.45
CA TYR A 71 2.88 2.14 0.09
C TYR A 71 2.60 2.68 1.49
N ALA A 72 3.67 2.84 2.26
CA ALA A 72 3.65 3.33 3.62
C ALA A 72 4.49 4.59 3.75
N VAL A 73 3.99 5.55 4.49
CA VAL A 73 4.68 6.80 4.81
C VAL A 73 4.86 6.90 6.31
N TYR A 74 6.10 7.01 6.76
CA TYR A 74 6.41 7.35 8.15
C TYR A 74 6.30 8.86 8.34
N ILE A 75 5.51 9.26 9.32
CA ILE A 75 5.31 10.66 9.70
C ILE A 75 5.91 10.86 11.09
N PRO A 76 6.98 11.68 11.24
CA PRO A 76 7.49 12.07 12.55
C PRO A 76 6.41 12.73 13.39
N ASN A 77 6.41 12.49 14.69
CA ASN A 77 5.38 13.01 15.58
C ASN A 77 5.96 13.33 16.97
N LEU A 78 5.54 14.45 17.55
CA LEU A 78 6.04 14.93 18.83
C LEU A 78 5.19 14.47 20.03
N THR A 79 4.02 13.90 19.80
CA THR A 79 3.17 13.35 20.86
C THR A 79 3.46 11.86 21.09
N ARG A 80 2.81 11.25 22.08
CA ARG A 80 2.93 9.81 22.38
C ARG A 80 4.37 9.35 22.61
N GLY A 81 5.18 10.16 23.30
CA GLY A 81 6.59 9.84 23.56
C GLY A 81 7.46 9.91 22.29
N ASN A 82 7.17 10.85 21.42
CA ASN A 82 7.84 11.06 20.12
C ASN A 82 7.73 9.85 19.17
N ARG A 83 6.69 9.04 19.32
CA ARG A 83 6.43 7.91 18.43
C ARG A 83 5.71 8.35 17.18
N GLY A 84 6.22 7.92 16.02
CA GLY A 84 5.71 8.27 14.71
C GLY A 84 4.33 7.67 14.39
N ILE A 85 3.81 8.08 13.25
CA ILE A 85 2.58 7.57 12.64
C ILE A 85 2.96 6.96 11.30
N CYS A 86 2.37 5.84 10.95
CA CYS A 86 2.47 5.30 9.60
C CYS A 86 1.15 5.48 8.88
N PHE A 87 1.20 5.99 7.65
CA PHE A 87 0.06 6.12 6.76
C PHE A 87 0.21 5.14 5.59
N ILE A 88 -0.83 4.37 5.29
CA ILE A 88 -0.86 3.44 4.14
C ILE A 88 -1.77 4.01 3.07
N GLU A 89 -1.31 3.99 1.82
CA GLU A 89 -2.02 4.49 0.66
C GLU A 89 -1.93 3.54 -0.54
N ASN A 90 -2.79 3.77 -1.52
CA ASN A 90 -2.82 3.09 -2.82
C ASN A 90 -2.80 1.56 -2.70
N VAL A 91 -3.64 1.01 -1.82
CA VAL A 91 -3.82 -0.44 -1.70
C VAL A 91 -4.62 -0.94 -2.90
N VAL A 92 -3.99 -1.75 -3.73
CA VAL A 92 -4.65 -2.34 -4.90
C VAL A 92 -4.11 -3.74 -5.19
N THR A 93 -5.01 -4.63 -5.56
CA THR A 93 -4.69 -5.98 -6.07
C THR A 93 -5.33 -6.16 -7.42
N ASP A 94 -4.56 -6.66 -8.39
CA ASP A 94 -5.05 -7.00 -9.72
C ASP A 94 -6.28 -7.91 -9.59
N LYS A 95 -7.32 -7.59 -10.36
CA LYS A 95 -8.62 -8.29 -10.30
C LYS A 95 -8.52 -9.80 -10.46
N GLN A 96 -7.51 -10.28 -11.21
CA GLN A 96 -7.27 -11.71 -11.44
C GLN A 96 -6.64 -12.40 -10.21
N TYR A 97 -6.08 -11.63 -9.28
CA TYR A 97 -5.36 -12.12 -8.09
C TYR A 97 -6.07 -11.79 -6.78
N ARG A 98 -7.32 -11.30 -6.86
CA ARG A 98 -8.12 -10.99 -5.65
C ARG A 98 -8.51 -12.28 -4.92
N ASN A 99 -8.79 -12.14 -3.62
CA ASN A 99 -9.15 -13.24 -2.73
C ASN A 99 -8.06 -14.32 -2.57
N CYS A 100 -6.80 -13.99 -2.88
CA CYS A 100 -5.63 -14.85 -2.70
C CYS A 100 -4.75 -14.43 -1.52
N GLY A 101 -5.22 -13.50 -0.67
CA GLY A 101 -4.48 -13.04 0.50
C GLY A 101 -3.31 -12.08 0.20
N LEU A 102 -3.12 -11.63 -1.05
CA LEU A 102 -1.98 -10.79 -1.43
C LEU A 102 -2.03 -9.42 -0.77
N ALA A 103 -3.21 -8.79 -0.72
CA ALA A 103 -3.40 -7.50 -0.06
C ALA A 103 -3.04 -7.56 1.43
N SER A 104 -3.44 -8.62 2.13
CA SER A 104 -3.06 -8.82 3.54
C SER A 104 -1.55 -8.87 3.70
N LYS A 105 -0.84 -9.59 2.84
CA LYS A 105 0.62 -9.73 2.91
C LYS A 105 1.35 -8.40 2.64
N VAL A 106 0.94 -7.61 1.66
CA VAL A 106 1.57 -6.30 1.42
C VAL A 106 1.26 -5.31 2.54
N ILE A 107 0.08 -5.37 3.15
CA ILE A 107 -0.26 -4.59 4.35
C ILE A 107 0.60 -5.03 5.55
N ASP A 108 0.81 -6.32 5.76
CA ASP A 108 1.68 -6.84 6.83
C ASP A 108 3.12 -6.32 6.69
N MET A 109 3.62 -6.19 5.46
CA MET A 109 4.94 -5.58 5.21
C MET A 109 4.97 -4.10 5.62
N ALA A 110 3.91 -3.35 5.29
CA ALA A 110 3.78 -1.95 5.70
C ALA A 110 3.64 -1.80 7.22
N VAL A 111 2.91 -2.70 7.87
CA VAL A 111 2.79 -2.74 9.35
C VAL A 111 4.14 -3.08 9.99
N SER A 112 4.91 -4.01 9.40
CA SER A 112 6.27 -4.33 9.87
C SER A 112 7.20 -3.12 9.74
N PHE A 113 7.15 -2.39 8.63
CA PHE A 113 7.88 -1.13 8.46
C PHE A 113 7.51 -0.11 9.55
N ALA A 114 6.22 0.02 9.88
CA ALA A 114 5.75 0.91 10.94
C ALA A 114 6.28 0.49 12.33
N LYS A 115 6.31 -0.81 12.63
CA LYS A 115 6.87 -1.35 13.88
C LYS A 115 8.36 -1.07 14.00
N ASP A 116 9.13 -1.28 12.92
CA ASP A 116 10.57 -1.02 12.88
C ASP A 116 10.90 0.47 13.10
N ARG A 117 9.97 1.36 12.72
CA ARG A 117 10.03 2.80 12.94
C ARG A 117 9.42 3.25 14.28
N HIS A 118 9.05 2.32 15.16
CA HIS A 118 8.42 2.60 16.45
C HIS A 118 7.16 3.49 16.34
N CYS A 119 6.37 3.34 15.27
CA CYS A 119 5.09 4.01 15.16
C CYS A 119 4.14 3.57 16.27
N TYR A 120 3.30 4.48 16.76
CA TYR A 120 2.28 4.12 17.75
C TYR A 120 0.95 3.72 17.10
N LYS A 121 0.77 4.04 15.81
CA LYS A 121 -0.38 3.62 15.02
C LYS A 121 -0.06 3.57 13.53
N VAL A 122 -0.86 2.78 12.82
CA VAL A 122 -0.97 2.77 11.36
C VAL A 122 -2.37 3.25 11.00
N ILE A 123 -2.48 4.12 10.02
CA ILE A 123 -3.76 4.62 9.52
C ILE A 123 -3.85 4.43 8.00
N LEU A 124 -5.05 4.26 7.51
CA LEU A 124 -5.39 4.29 6.08
C LEU A 124 -6.78 4.90 5.91
N GLN A 125 -7.12 5.27 4.68
CA GLN A 125 -8.44 5.76 4.31
C GLN A 125 -9.01 4.88 3.19
N SER A 126 -10.33 4.75 3.18
CA SER A 126 -11.06 4.07 2.12
C SER A 126 -12.33 4.84 1.82
N GLY A 127 -12.74 4.88 0.56
CA GLY A 127 -13.97 5.55 0.16
C GLY A 127 -15.18 5.05 0.96
N ALA A 128 -16.03 5.97 1.43
CA ALA A 128 -17.15 5.65 2.33
C ALA A 128 -18.14 4.60 1.77
N ALA A 129 -18.25 4.52 0.44
CA ALA A 129 -19.13 3.56 -0.24
C ALA A 129 -18.50 2.16 -0.45
N ARG A 130 -17.20 1.99 -0.16
CA ARG A 130 -16.46 0.74 -0.40
C ARG A 130 -16.58 -0.25 0.75
N THR A 131 -17.80 -0.73 0.99
CA THR A 131 -18.10 -1.59 2.15
C THR A 131 -17.33 -2.92 2.17
N ASP A 132 -17.01 -3.49 1.01
CA ASP A 132 -16.20 -4.71 0.93
C ASP A 132 -14.75 -4.47 1.34
N ALA A 133 -14.19 -3.33 0.96
CA ALA A 133 -12.87 -2.91 1.40
C ALA A 133 -12.84 -2.66 2.93
N HIS A 134 -13.89 -2.06 3.49
CA HIS A 134 -13.98 -1.83 4.93
C HIS A 134 -13.95 -3.15 5.71
N ARG A 135 -14.74 -4.16 5.30
CA ARG A 135 -14.71 -5.50 5.91
C ARG A 135 -13.33 -6.14 5.82
N PHE A 136 -12.65 -5.98 4.69
CA PHE A 136 -11.29 -6.47 4.53
C PHE A 136 -10.32 -5.80 5.51
N TYR A 137 -10.36 -4.46 5.65
CA TYR A 137 -9.48 -3.75 6.58
C TYR A 137 -9.77 -4.10 8.03
N GLU A 138 -11.03 -4.26 8.42
CA GLU A 138 -11.41 -4.75 9.76
C GLU A 138 -10.88 -6.17 10.01
N HIS A 139 -10.98 -7.04 9.01
CA HIS A 139 -10.44 -8.40 9.09
C HIS A 139 -8.93 -8.44 9.32
N VAL A 140 -8.18 -7.53 8.73
CA VAL A 140 -6.72 -7.43 8.93
C VAL A 140 -6.33 -6.58 10.14
N GLY A 141 -7.28 -6.14 10.95
CA GLY A 141 -7.05 -5.58 12.28
C GLY A 141 -7.19 -4.07 12.41
N PHE A 142 -7.69 -3.37 11.38
CA PHE A 142 -8.01 -1.95 11.50
C PHE A 142 -9.38 -1.74 12.14
N ASP A 143 -9.50 -0.64 12.90
CA ASP A 143 -10.75 -0.22 13.51
C ASP A 143 -11.37 0.92 12.69
N GLY A 144 -12.44 0.62 11.95
CA GLY A 144 -13.15 1.56 11.10
C GLY A 144 -13.97 2.61 11.84
N GLU A 145 -14.26 2.39 13.14
CA GLU A 145 -15.09 3.28 13.95
C GLU A 145 -14.30 4.21 14.88
N SER A 146 -12.99 4.00 15.02
CA SER A 146 -12.16 4.75 15.98
C SER A 146 -11.95 6.21 15.61
N LYS A 147 -12.02 6.55 14.32
CA LYS A 147 -11.79 7.89 13.78
C LYS A 147 -12.69 8.15 12.58
N LYS A 148 -12.93 9.44 12.32
CA LYS A 148 -13.59 9.91 11.10
C LYS A 148 -12.57 10.68 10.25
N ALA A 149 -12.48 10.34 8.98
CA ALA A 149 -11.66 11.06 8.02
C ALA A 149 -12.43 12.27 7.46
N PHE A 150 -11.69 13.34 7.16
CA PHE A 150 -12.18 14.52 6.45
C PHE A 150 -11.27 14.76 5.26
N ASP A 151 -11.85 14.86 4.07
CA ASP A 151 -11.16 15.02 2.81
C ASP A 151 -11.48 16.40 2.22
N MET A 152 -10.45 17.08 1.72
CA MET A 152 -10.60 18.33 1.00
C MET A 152 -9.83 18.23 -0.32
N ARG A 153 -10.55 18.20 -1.43
CA ARG A 153 -9.93 18.22 -2.74
C ARG A 153 -9.40 19.61 -3.05
N LEU A 154 -8.20 19.66 -3.61
CA LEU A 154 -7.55 20.88 -4.06
C LEU A 154 -7.62 20.93 -5.59
N GLU A 155 -8.01 22.10 -6.14
CA GLU A 155 -8.05 22.33 -7.59
C GLU A 155 -6.67 22.71 -8.14
#